data_839aa41ff9a5e618bec932d2040720a3
#
_entry.id   839aa41ff9a5e618bec932d2040720a3
#
_cell.length_a   1.000
_cell.length_b   1.000
_cell.length_c   1.000
_cell.angle_alpha   90.00
_cell.angle_beta   90.00
_cell.angle_gamma   90.00
#
_symmetry.space_group_name_H-M   'P 1'
#
loop_
_entity.id
_entity.type
_entity.pdbx_description
1 polymer ?
#
loop_
_entity_poly.entity_id
_entity_poly.type
_entity_poly.pdbx_seq_one_letter_code
_entity_poly.pdbx_strand_id
1 'polypeptide(L)'
;AFARFGALGMGGGGIANVGPPDASVDVHEFGHAFCELLDEYANQPGPPGFPLRAFNATSDPKDVPWQHFLDKKIKGVGVFEGGATYQKGVWRPAQGCAMNSAGNTGGYCPVCREQCVLHIYRYVSPIDAVSQNPQMEMKVVENDSAEITVTPMQPMTHNLQCQWYVDGPIEGSAPGPQKPADGETHDTGPGSGDS
;
A
#
# COMPACT_ATOMS: atom_id res chain seq x y z
N ALA A 1 15.90 18.77 -0.85
CA ALA A 1 17.09 19.26 -0.19
C ALA A 1 17.23 18.55 1.16
N PHE A 2 18.28 17.76 1.31
CA PHE A 2 18.54 17.08 2.59
C PHE A 2 19.36 18.05 3.46
N ALA A 3 18.78 18.49 4.57
CA ALA A 3 19.52 19.23 5.58
C ALA A 3 19.99 18.24 6.65
N ARG A 4 21.28 18.20 6.92
CA ARG A 4 21.87 17.36 7.96
C ARG A 4 21.83 18.10 9.30
N PHE A 5 21.07 17.59 10.26
CA PHE A 5 21.16 18.03 11.64
C PHE A 5 21.03 16.84 12.60
N GLY A 6 22.12 16.54 13.33
CA GLY A 6 22.10 15.67 14.50
C GLY A 6 22.16 14.16 14.25
N ALA A 7 22.36 13.41 15.33
CA ALA A 7 22.45 11.95 15.33
C ALA A 7 21.08 11.22 15.36
N LEU A 8 19.98 11.97 15.26
CA LEU A 8 18.60 11.45 15.22
C LEU A 8 17.96 11.90 13.92
N GLY A 9 17.21 11.00 13.28
CA GLY A 9 16.38 11.32 12.14
C GLY A 9 15.04 11.96 12.59
N MET A 10 14.43 12.73 11.70
CA MET A 10 13.07 13.25 11.82
C MET A 10 12.46 13.29 10.42
N GLY A 11 11.29 12.69 10.25
CA GLY A 11 10.54 12.72 9.00
C GLY A 11 9.10 13.20 9.20
N GLY A 12 8.55 13.78 8.16
CA GLY A 12 7.17 14.25 8.10
C GLY A 12 6.99 15.42 7.13
N GLY A 13 5.76 15.64 6.66
CA GLY A 13 5.46 16.73 5.73
C GLY A 13 6.25 16.70 4.43
N GLY A 14 6.67 15.52 3.95
CA GLY A 14 7.48 15.36 2.74
C GLY A 14 8.96 15.65 2.92
N ILE A 15 9.46 15.83 4.16
CA ILE A 15 10.86 16.11 4.48
C ILE A 15 11.38 15.05 5.44
N ALA A 16 12.51 14.44 5.09
CA ALA A 16 13.29 13.59 5.97
C ALA A 16 14.64 14.25 6.28
N ASN A 17 14.95 14.39 7.56
CA ASN A 17 16.26 14.84 8.05
C ASN A 17 16.95 13.64 8.68
N VAL A 18 18.12 13.30 8.18
CA VAL A 18 18.92 12.18 8.69
C VAL A 18 20.29 12.66 9.09
N GLY A 19 20.83 12.04 10.15
CA GLY A 19 22.19 12.31 10.62
C GLY A 19 23.28 11.72 9.71
N PRO A 20 24.41 11.28 10.25
CA PRO A 20 25.42 10.55 9.49
C PRO A 20 24.82 9.35 8.78
N PRO A 21 25.39 8.91 7.64
CA PRO A 21 24.79 7.87 6.81
C PRO A 21 24.51 6.60 7.61
N ASP A 22 23.22 6.35 7.84
CA ASP A 22 22.68 5.11 8.41
C ASP A 22 21.43 4.75 7.63
N ALA A 23 21.57 3.80 6.72
CA ALA A 23 20.50 3.39 5.83
C ALA A 23 19.23 2.94 6.58
N SER A 24 19.35 2.50 7.83
CA SER A 24 18.18 2.08 8.62
C SER A 24 17.38 3.29 9.11
N VAL A 25 18.05 4.38 9.47
CA VAL A 25 17.42 5.66 9.82
C VAL A 25 16.81 6.29 8.58
N ASP A 26 17.52 6.27 7.45
CA ASP A 26 17.03 6.81 6.18
C ASP A 26 15.71 6.15 5.77
N VAL A 27 15.61 4.82 5.85
CA VAL A 27 14.40 4.06 5.56
C VAL A 27 13.27 4.42 6.54
N HIS A 28 13.56 4.53 7.84
CA HIS A 28 12.58 4.90 8.85
C HIS A 28 11.98 6.29 8.56
N GLU A 29 12.83 7.29 8.39
CA GLU A 29 12.39 8.66 8.13
C GLU A 29 11.69 8.83 6.78
N PHE A 30 12.07 8.05 5.77
CA PHE A 30 11.33 7.96 4.52
C PHE A 30 9.91 7.45 4.73
N GLY A 31 9.73 6.50 5.65
CA GLY A 31 8.41 6.00 6.06
C GLY A 31 7.49 7.11 6.56
N HIS A 32 8.00 8.02 7.39
CA HIS A 32 7.25 9.19 7.84
C HIS A 32 7.01 10.20 6.72
N ALA A 33 8.07 10.57 6.04
CA ALA A 33 8.04 11.69 5.10
C ALA A 33 7.25 11.39 3.82
N PHE A 34 7.38 10.18 3.30
CA PHE A 34 6.76 9.78 2.04
C PHE A 34 5.56 8.86 2.23
N CYS A 35 5.66 7.83 3.08
CA CYS A 35 4.60 6.84 3.19
C CYS A 35 3.52 7.21 4.25
N GLU A 36 3.65 8.33 4.95
CA GLU A 36 2.72 8.80 6.01
C GLU A 36 2.54 7.78 7.14
N LEU A 37 3.59 7.02 7.45
CA LEU A 37 3.59 6.03 8.51
C LEU A 37 3.88 6.66 9.87
N LEU A 38 3.28 6.11 10.92
CA LEU A 38 3.60 6.45 12.30
C LEU A 38 4.67 5.51 12.85
N ASP A 39 5.35 5.97 13.92
CA ASP A 39 6.23 5.13 14.70
C ASP A 39 5.49 3.89 15.23
N GLU A 40 6.12 2.73 15.13
CA GLU A 40 5.60 1.51 15.73
C GLU A 40 6.26 1.18 17.07
N TYR A 41 7.30 1.92 17.46
CA TYR A 41 7.89 1.79 18.80
C TYR A 41 7.01 2.46 19.87
N ALA A 42 7.26 2.09 21.15
CA ALA A 42 6.45 2.51 22.28
C ALA A 42 7.37 2.88 23.45
N ASN A 43 7.62 4.18 23.61
CA ASN A 43 8.50 4.74 24.65
C ASN A 43 7.78 5.65 25.65
N GLN A 44 6.53 6.06 25.37
CA GLN A 44 5.71 6.88 26.25
C GLN A 44 4.74 6.02 27.06
N PRO A 45 4.64 6.21 28.38
CA PRO A 45 3.68 5.49 29.21
C PRO A 45 2.24 5.97 28.93
N GLY A 46 1.28 5.04 29.08
CA GLY A 46 -0.15 5.33 28.95
C GLY A 46 -0.68 5.35 27.52
N PRO A 47 -1.99 5.50 27.36
CA PRO A 47 -2.64 5.67 26.07
C PRO A 47 -2.57 7.12 25.59
N PRO A 48 -2.77 7.39 24.29
CA PRO A 48 -3.01 8.73 23.77
C PRO A 48 -4.29 9.31 24.38
N GLY A 49 -4.32 10.63 24.59
CA GLY A 49 -5.51 11.34 25.08
C GLY A 49 -6.61 11.54 24.02
N PHE A 50 -6.49 10.93 22.84
CA PHE A 50 -7.38 11.10 21.70
C PHE A 50 -7.46 9.79 20.86
N PRO A 51 -8.55 9.57 20.12
CA PRO A 51 -8.64 8.47 19.18
C PRO A 51 -7.60 8.59 18.06
N LEU A 52 -6.93 7.48 17.75
CA LEU A 52 -5.91 7.42 16.71
C LEU A 52 -6.30 6.35 15.68
N ARG A 53 -6.20 6.69 14.40
CA ARG A 53 -6.34 5.75 13.28
C ARG A 53 -5.42 6.19 12.15
N ALA A 54 -4.42 5.39 11.87
CA ALA A 54 -3.45 5.55 10.80
C ALA A 54 -3.24 4.20 10.12
N PHE A 55 -2.57 4.16 8.98
CA PHE A 55 -2.35 2.93 8.21
C PHE A 55 -1.73 1.80 9.03
N ASN A 56 -0.76 2.14 9.89
CA ASN A 56 0.00 1.19 10.69
C ASN A 56 -0.20 1.35 12.21
N ALA A 57 -1.20 2.12 12.65
CA ALA A 57 -1.51 2.28 14.06
C ALA A 57 -2.98 2.63 14.29
N THR A 58 -3.60 2.07 15.33
CA THR A 58 -4.99 2.38 15.71
C THR A 58 -5.17 2.29 17.21
N SER A 59 -6.11 3.07 17.77
CA SER A 59 -6.57 2.94 19.16
C SER A 59 -7.74 1.96 19.31
N ASP A 60 -8.25 1.38 18.23
CA ASP A 60 -9.27 0.32 18.28
C ASP A 60 -8.72 -1.01 17.73
N PRO A 61 -8.46 -2.02 18.61
CA PRO A 61 -7.94 -3.31 18.18
C PRO A 61 -8.98 -4.18 17.45
N LYS A 62 -10.25 -3.79 17.45
CA LYS A 62 -11.33 -4.52 16.77
C LYS A 62 -11.62 -4.00 15.38
N ASP A 63 -11.15 -2.77 15.09
CA ASP A 63 -11.27 -2.13 13.76
C ASP A 63 -9.88 -1.65 13.32
N VAL A 64 -9.09 -2.57 12.80
CA VAL A 64 -7.72 -2.29 12.35
C VAL A 64 -7.69 -1.99 10.85
N PRO A 65 -6.94 -0.97 10.38
CA PRO A 65 -6.82 -0.64 8.97
C PRO A 65 -6.26 -1.78 8.10
N TRP A 66 -5.53 -2.72 8.71
CA TRP A 66 -4.91 -3.87 8.05
C TRP A 66 -5.71 -5.16 8.20
N GLN A 67 -7.04 -5.10 8.38
CA GLN A 67 -7.90 -6.28 8.56
C GLN A 67 -7.75 -7.28 7.41
N HIS A 68 -7.65 -6.82 6.18
CA HIS A 68 -7.48 -7.66 4.99
C HIS A 68 -6.22 -8.53 5.00
N PHE A 69 -5.16 -8.12 5.72
CA PHE A 69 -3.98 -8.96 5.95
C PHE A 69 -4.25 -10.06 6.97
N LEU A 70 -5.05 -9.75 8.00
CA LEU A 70 -5.45 -10.73 9.02
C LEU A 70 -6.34 -11.81 8.40
N ASP A 71 -7.31 -11.41 7.57
CA ASP A 71 -8.22 -12.32 6.86
C ASP A 71 -7.46 -13.28 5.94
N LYS A 72 -6.44 -12.77 5.26
CA LYS A 72 -5.53 -13.55 4.42
C LYS A 72 -4.46 -14.31 5.20
N LYS A 73 -4.43 -14.19 6.53
CA LYS A 73 -3.44 -14.82 7.42
C LYS A 73 -1.99 -14.58 7.00
N ILE A 74 -1.67 -13.36 6.61
CA ILE A 74 -0.32 -13.00 6.17
C ILE A 74 0.66 -13.13 7.34
N LYS A 75 1.71 -13.92 7.12
CA LYS A 75 2.71 -14.21 8.15
C LYS A 75 3.36 -12.93 8.66
N GLY A 76 3.46 -12.80 9.99
CA GLY A 76 4.09 -11.67 10.67
C GLY A 76 3.18 -10.47 10.88
N VAL A 77 1.94 -10.52 10.38
CA VAL A 77 0.91 -9.51 10.64
C VAL A 77 -0.02 -9.98 11.76
N GLY A 78 -0.34 -9.07 12.68
CA GLY A 78 -1.21 -9.31 13.83
C GLY A 78 -1.77 -8.00 14.38
N VAL A 79 -2.18 -8.01 15.64
CA VAL A 79 -2.62 -6.83 16.39
C VAL A 79 -1.84 -6.82 17.69
N PHE A 80 -0.82 -5.96 17.77
CA PHE A 80 0.13 -5.91 18.88
C PHE A 80 -0.01 -4.58 19.61
N GLU A 81 -0.23 -4.62 20.92
CA GLU A 81 -0.31 -3.42 21.72
C GLU A 81 1.04 -2.70 21.78
N GLY A 82 0.99 -1.39 21.77
CA GLY A 82 2.11 -0.46 21.65
C GLY A 82 2.31 0.02 20.21
N GLY A 83 2.46 1.34 20.04
CA GLY A 83 2.64 2.00 18.74
C GLY A 83 2.36 3.48 18.83
N ALA A 84 2.63 4.24 17.77
CA ALA A 84 2.54 5.69 17.73
C ALA A 84 3.23 6.35 18.95
N THR A 85 4.33 5.80 19.39
CA THR A 85 5.11 6.09 20.60
C THR A 85 4.49 5.66 21.94
N TYR A 86 3.22 5.26 22.00
CA TYR A 86 2.51 4.90 23.24
C TYR A 86 2.63 3.42 23.57
N GLN A 87 2.87 3.10 24.86
CA GLN A 87 2.97 1.73 25.34
C GLN A 87 1.62 1.03 25.46
N LYS A 88 0.54 1.79 25.67
CA LYS A 88 -0.81 1.30 25.89
C LYS A 88 -1.83 2.05 25.06
N GLY A 89 -2.94 1.36 24.73
CA GLY A 89 -4.08 1.97 24.06
C GLY A 89 -3.87 2.29 22.56
N VAL A 90 -2.77 1.82 21.98
CA VAL A 90 -2.51 1.84 20.54
C VAL A 90 -2.02 0.47 20.12
N TRP A 91 -2.43 0.04 18.95
CA TRP A 91 -2.03 -1.25 18.36
C TRP A 91 -1.37 -1.03 17.01
N ARG A 92 -0.40 -1.89 16.70
CA ARG A 92 0.39 -1.92 15.46
C ARG A 92 0.32 -3.28 14.78
N PRO A 93 0.64 -3.36 13.47
CA PRO A 93 0.46 -4.59 12.68
C PRO A 93 1.54 -5.64 12.89
N ALA A 94 2.74 -5.28 13.36
CA ALA A 94 3.87 -6.20 13.43
C ALA A 94 4.74 -5.95 14.66
N GLN A 95 5.46 -7.01 15.09
CA GLN A 95 6.46 -6.88 16.15
C GLN A 95 7.80 -6.35 15.64
N GLY A 96 8.11 -6.61 14.36
CA GLY A 96 9.34 -6.15 13.71
C GLY A 96 9.02 -5.38 12.43
N CYS A 97 9.47 -4.13 12.36
CA CYS A 97 9.27 -3.21 11.23
C CYS A 97 10.33 -2.11 11.28
N ALA A 98 10.71 -1.55 10.16
CA ALA A 98 11.56 -0.35 10.13
C ALA A 98 10.93 0.80 10.95
N MET A 99 9.59 0.90 11.01
CA MET A 99 8.89 1.89 11.82
C MET A 99 8.89 1.60 13.33
N ASN A 100 9.28 0.39 13.73
CA ASN A 100 9.42 0.05 15.15
C ASN A 100 10.81 0.37 15.70
N SER A 101 11.85 0.30 14.86
CA SER A 101 13.21 0.61 15.26
C SER A 101 14.03 0.99 14.04
N ALA A 102 14.67 2.14 14.10
CA ALA A 102 15.60 2.59 13.08
C ALA A 102 16.80 1.63 12.87
N GLY A 103 17.10 0.76 13.83
CA GLY A 103 18.10 -0.30 13.71
C GLY A 103 17.58 -1.60 13.10
N ASN A 104 16.30 -1.68 12.72
CA ASN A 104 15.74 -2.89 12.14
C ASN A 104 16.07 -3.00 10.65
N THR A 105 17.08 -3.79 10.33
CA THR A 105 17.53 -4.05 8.95
C THR A 105 16.55 -4.90 8.13
N GLY A 106 15.45 -5.40 8.74
CA GLY A 106 14.41 -6.20 8.08
C GLY A 106 13.48 -5.39 7.17
N GLY A 107 13.59 -4.07 7.14
CA GLY A 107 12.75 -3.19 6.35
C GLY A 107 11.30 -3.07 6.87
N TYR A 108 10.41 -2.59 6.04
CA TYR A 108 8.99 -2.43 6.39
C TYR A 108 8.26 -3.77 6.52
N CYS A 109 7.36 -3.87 7.50
CA CYS A 109 6.41 -4.98 7.59
C CYS A 109 5.45 -4.98 6.38
N PRO A 110 4.69 -6.06 6.13
CA PRO A 110 3.78 -6.13 4.98
C PRO A 110 2.80 -4.97 4.89
N VAL A 111 2.22 -4.52 6.02
CA VAL A 111 1.27 -3.41 6.07
C VAL A 111 1.92 -2.08 5.70
N CYS A 112 3.07 -1.76 6.28
CA CYS A 112 3.80 -0.54 5.95
C CYS A 112 4.29 -0.52 4.50
N ARG A 113 4.69 -1.69 3.96
CA ARG A 113 5.08 -1.83 2.56
C ARG A 113 3.91 -1.57 1.62
N GLU A 114 2.72 -2.11 1.90
CA GLU A 114 1.51 -1.82 1.12
C GLU A 114 1.23 -0.33 1.06
N GLN A 115 1.28 0.35 2.21
CA GLN A 115 1.05 1.79 2.26
C GLN A 115 2.05 2.57 1.40
N CYS A 116 3.34 2.20 1.44
CA CYS A 116 4.34 2.85 0.58
C CYS A 116 4.06 2.62 -0.91
N VAL A 117 3.64 1.41 -1.30
CA VAL A 117 3.25 1.10 -2.68
C VAL A 117 2.03 1.90 -3.10
N LEU A 118 0.98 1.93 -2.28
CA LEU A 118 -0.22 2.71 -2.55
C LEU A 118 0.08 4.21 -2.66
N HIS A 119 1.02 4.70 -1.85
CA HIS A 119 1.44 6.11 -1.91
C HIS A 119 2.21 6.42 -3.21
N ILE A 120 3.06 5.51 -3.69
CA ILE A 120 3.74 5.63 -4.99
C ILE A 120 2.70 5.79 -6.12
N TYR A 121 1.62 4.98 -6.11
CA TYR A 121 0.58 5.04 -7.13
C TYR A 121 -0.30 6.29 -7.10
N ARG A 122 -0.13 7.19 -6.12
CA ARG A 122 -0.69 8.55 -6.19
C ARG A 122 0.05 9.46 -7.18
N TYR A 123 1.31 9.14 -7.47
CA TYR A 123 2.20 9.93 -8.33
C TYR A 123 2.51 9.24 -9.65
N VAL A 124 2.36 7.94 -9.71
CA VAL A 124 2.70 7.12 -10.88
C VAL A 124 1.45 6.36 -11.31
N SER A 125 1.09 6.46 -12.59
CA SER A 125 -0.01 5.65 -13.12
C SER A 125 0.38 4.18 -13.19
N PRO A 126 -0.46 3.25 -12.72
CA PRO A 126 -0.22 1.82 -12.92
C PRO A 126 -0.47 1.37 -14.37
N ILE A 127 -0.94 2.28 -15.22
CA ILE A 127 -1.23 2.04 -16.64
C ILE A 127 -0.31 2.92 -17.48
N ASP A 128 0.54 2.31 -18.29
CA ASP A 128 1.46 3.00 -19.19
C ASP A 128 0.75 3.46 -20.48
N ALA A 129 -0.17 2.66 -21.00
CA ALA A 129 -0.90 3.01 -22.22
C ALA A 129 -2.30 2.38 -22.26
N VAL A 130 -3.22 3.07 -22.90
CA VAL A 130 -4.56 2.60 -23.25
C VAL A 130 -4.82 2.90 -24.73
N SER A 131 -5.35 1.93 -25.48
CA SER A 131 -5.62 2.09 -26.91
C SER A 131 -6.70 3.14 -27.21
N GLN A 132 -7.59 3.40 -26.26
CA GLN A 132 -8.67 4.36 -26.37
C GLN A 132 -8.51 5.46 -25.31
N ASN A 133 -8.90 6.69 -25.65
CA ASN A 133 -8.91 7.76 -24.67
C ASN A 133 -9.97 7.47 -23.59
N PRO A 134 -9.61 7.31 -22.32
CA PRO A 134 -10.56 6.96 -21.24
C PRO A 134 -11.60 8.05 -20.94
N GLN A 135 -11.42 9.26 -21.48
CA GLN A 135 -12.37 10.38 -21.34
C GLN A 135 -13.34 10.52 -22.53
N MET A 136 -13.19 9.66 -23.54
CA MET A 136 -14.09 9.69 -24.70
C MET A 136 -15.11 8.56 -24.62
N GLU A 137 -16.39 8.92 -24.76
CA GLU A 137 -17.45 7.92 -24.94
C GLU A 137 -17.21 7.13 -26.23
N MET A 138 -17.22 5.80 -26.10
CA MET A 138 -17.20 4.90 -27.24
C MET A 138 -18.62 4.39 -27.47
N LYS A 139 -19.20 4.74 -28.63
CA LYS A 139 -20.51 4.22 -29.04
C LYS A 139 -20.33 2.91 -29.77
N VAL A 140 -20.77 1.83 -29.15
CA VAL A 140 -20.84 0.51 -29.78
C VAL A 140 -22.27 0.27 -30.22
N VAL A 141 -22.49 -0.01 -31.49
CA VAL A 141 -23.81 -0.34 -32.03
C VAL A 141 -24.11 -1.81 -31.78
N GLU A 142 -25.40 -2.15 -31.80
CA GLU A 142 -25.86 -3.54 -31.62
C GLU A 142 -25.16 -4.49 -32.61
N ASN A 143 -24.64 -5.61 -32.11
CA ASN A 143 -23.86 -6.61 -32.84
C ASN A 143 -22.44 -6.17 -33.28
N ASP A 144 -21.94 -5.05 -32.77
CA ASP A 144 -20.55 -4.64 -32.96
C ASP A 144 -19.72 -4.96 -31.71
N SER A 145 -18.39 -4.93 -31.84
CA SER A 145 -17.45 -5.18 -30.75
C SER A 145 -16.46 -4.03 -30.64
N ALA A 146 -16.11 -3.68 -29.40
CA ALA A 146 -15.08 -2.69 -29.13
C ALA A 146 -13.91 -3.40 -28.41
N GLU A 147 -12.71 -3.16 -28.92
CA GLU A 147 -11.48 -3.67 -28.33
C GLU A 147 -10.76 -2.54 -27.57
N ILE A 148 -10.47 -2.76 -26.31
CA ILE A 148 -9.69 -1.86 -25.48
C ILE A 148 -8.45 -2.61 -25.00
N THR A 149 -7.29 -2.12 -25.39
CA THR A 149 -6.00 -2.64 -24.97
C THR A 149 -5.42 -1.74 -23.89
N VAL A 150 -5.01 -2.36 -22.77
CA VAL A 150 -4.33 -1.69 -21.66
C VAL A 150 -2.93 -2.28 -21.51
N THR A 151 -1.93 -1.42 -21.44
CA THR A 151 -0.55 -1.81 -21.12
C THR A 151 -0.29 -1.42 -19.66
N PRO A 152 -0.22 -2.39 -18.73
CA PRO A 152 0.13 -2.09 -17.34
C PRO A 152 1.62 -1.78 -17.23
N MET A 153 1.98 -0.95 -16.24
CA MET A 153 3.35 -0.76 -15.82
C MET A 153 3.98 -2.10 -15.41
N GLN A 154 5.28 -2.24 -15.59
CA GLN A 154 6.07 -3.41 -15.19
C GLN A 154 6.95 -3.09 -13.97
N PRO A 155 6.44 -3.13 -12.72
CA PRO A 155 7.23 -2.87 -11.54
C PRO A 155 8.31 -3.96 -11.35
N MET A 156 9.49 -3.56 -10.90
CA MET A 156 10.59 -4.51 -10.65
C MET A 156 10.36 -5.41 -9.42
N THR A 157 9.47 -5.01 -8.51
CA THR A 157 9.33 -5.64 -7.18
C THR A 157 8.05 -6.43 -6.98
N HIS A 158 7.09 -6.30 -7.87
CA HIS A 158 5.79 -6.98 -7.82
C HIS A 158 5.14 -7.00 -9.19
N ASN A 159 4.12 -7.83 -9.36
CA ASN A 159 3.35 -7.93 -10.60
C ASN A 159 2.01 -7.21 -10.42
N LEU A 160 1.58 -6.48 -11.46
CA LEU A 160 0.23 -5.95 -11.55
C LEU A 160 -0.67 -6.94 -12.27
N GLN A 161 -1.88 -7.10 -11.74
CA GLN A 161 -2.94 -7.88 -12.39
C GLN A 161 -4.02 -6.91 -12.88
N CYS A 162 -4.41 -7.04 -14.14
CA CYS A 162 -5.53 -6.30 -14.70
C CYS A 162 -6.80 -7.14 -14.56
N GLN A 163 -7.83 -6.55 -13.96
CA GLN A 163 -9.16 -7.14 -13.89
C GLN A 163 -10.15 -6.18 -14.54
N TRP A 164 -10.92 -6.69 -15.48
CA TRP A 164 -11.92 -5.91 -16.19
C TRP A 164 -13.27 -5.98 -15.49
N TYR A 165 -13.92 -4.86 -15.36
CA TYR A 165 -15.29 -4.73 -14.87
C TYR A 165 -16.11 -3.97 -15.90
N VAL A 166 -17.32 -4.42 -16.14
CA VAL A 166 -18.30 -3.71 -16.94
C VAL A 166 -19.41 -3.27 -16.01
N ASP A 167 -19.46 -1.96 -15.73
CA ASP A 167 -20.51 -1.34 -14.95
C ASP A 167 -21.49 -0.64 -15.89
N GLY A 168 -22.77 -0.92 -15.74
CA GLY A 168 -23.81 -0.21 -16.47
C GLY A 168 -25.06 -1.04 -16.66
N PRO A 169 -26.20 -0.43 -17.02
CA PRO A 169 -27.39 -1.15 -17.37
C PRO A 169 -27.15 -1.96 -18.65
N ILE A 170 -27.20 -3.26 -18.57
CA ILE A 170 -27.39 -4.10 -19.74
C ILE A 170 -28.87 -3.98 -20.08
N GLU A 171 -29.22 -3.24 -21.15
CA GLU A 171 -30.59 -3.16 -21.59
C GLU A 171 -31.12 -4.57 -21.86
N GLY A 172 -32.10 -5.00 -21.06
CA GLY A 172 -32.77 -6.31 -21.19
C GLY A 172 -32.58 -7.29 -20.04
N SER A 173 -31.78 -7.00 -19.02
CA SER A 173 -31.68 -7.86 -17.82
C SER A 173 -31.97 -7.08 -16.54
N ALA A 174 -32.78 -7.67 -15.65
CA ALA A 174 -32.95 -7.11 -14.31
C ALA A 174 -31.63 -7.09 -13.55
N PRO A 175 -31.34 -6.04 -12.73
CA PRO A 175 -30.07 -5.91 -12.02
C PRO A 175 -29.95 -7.01 -10.94
N GLY A 176 -29.15 -8.01 -11.20
CA GLY A 176 -28.64 -8.93 -10.21
C GLY A 176 -27.16 -8.65 -9.98
N PRO A 177 -26.58 -8.98 -8.80
CA PRO A 177 -25.16 -8.85 -8.59
C PRO A 177 -24.44 -9.76 -9.59
N GLN A 178 -23.79 -9.16 -10.57
CA GLN A 178 -23.01 -9.94 -11.53
C GLN A 178 -21.71 -10.39 -10.84
N LYS A 179 -21.56 -11.72 -10.76
CA LYS A 179 -20.26 -12.33 -10.50
C LYS A 179 -19.29 -11.82 -11.57
N PRO A 180 -18.04 -11.40 -11.21
CA PRO A 180 -17.03 -11.06 -12.20
C PRO A 180 -16.97 -12.15 -13.26
N ALA A 181 -17.03 -11.78 -14.52
CA ALA A 181 -16.74 -12.72 -15.60
C ALA A 181 -15.37 -13.33 -15.33
N ASP A 182 -15.27 -14.66 -15.42
CA ASP A 182 -14.00 -15.36 -15.25
C ASP A 182 -13.08 -14.93 -16.41
N GLY A 183 -12.45 -13.75 -16.22
CA GLY A 183 -11.55 -13.16 -17.18
C GLY A 183 -10.28 -13.97 -17.23
N GLU A 184 -9.86 -14.30 -18.42
CA GLU A 184 -8.57 -14.92 -18.69
C GLU A 184 -7.47 -14.17 -17.95
N THR A 185 -6.88 -14.82 -16.95
CA THR A 185 -5.64 -14.38 -16.34
C THR A 185 -4.53 -14.63 -17.33
N HIS A 186 -4.13 -13.59 -18.09
CA HIS A 186 -2.86 -13.65 -18.77
C HIS A 186 -1.74 -13.65 -17.73
N ASP A 187 -1.36 -14.84 -17.34
CA ASP A 187 -0.13 -15.07 -16.59
C ASP A 187 1.05 -14.94 -17.57
N THR A 188 1.68 -13.78 -17.58
CA THR A 188 2.98 -13.59 -18.21
C THR A 188 4.08 -13.96 -17.21
N GLY A 189 4.16 -15.24 -16.85
CA GLY A 189 5.32 -15.79 -16.17
C GLY A 189 6.58 -15.63 -17.02
N PRO A 190 7.76 -15.39 -16.40
CA PRO A 190 9.03 -15.32 -17.15
C PRO A 190 9.30 -16.67 -17.81
N GLY A 191 9.40 -16.67 -19.13
CA GLY A 191 9.79 -17.85 -19.90
C GLY A 191 11.13 -18.38 -19.42
N SER A 192 11.15 -19.61 -18.94
CA SER A 192 12.36 -20.38 -18.72
C SER A 192 12.99 -20.67 -20.08
N GLY A 193 14.04 -19.94 -20.42
CA GLY A 193 14.93 -20.28 -21.53
C GLY A 193 15.93 -21.31 -21.06
N ASP A 194 15.71 -22.58 -21.41
CA ASP A 194 16.73 -23.59 -21.47
C ASP A 194 17.55 -23.41 -22.76
N SER A 195 18.85 -23.27 -22.59
CA SER A 195 19.95 -23.85 -23.39
C SER A 195 21.28 -23.29 -22.94
#